data_43a7d63a80cee49c1201ed4221f36026
#
_entry.id   43a7d63a80cee49c1201ed4221f36026
#
_cell.length_a   1.000
_cell.length_b   1.000
_cell.length_c   1.000
_cell.angle_alpha   90.00
_cell.angle_beta   90.00
_cell.angle_gamma   90.00
#
_symmetry.space_group_name_H-M   'P 1'
#
loop_
_entity.id
_entity.type
_entity.pdbx_description
1 polymer ?
#
loop_
_entity_poly.entity_id
_entity_poly.type
_entity_poly.pdbx_seq_one_letter_code
_entity_poly.pdbx_strand_id
1 'polypeptide(L)'
;MTQYDIQDPREQYPSLDIPEQKQSEPGLESELIPKADHGAKTYEGTNRLKGRRALITGADSGIGRAVAIAFAREGADVVISYLPSEQSDAEDTLAVMKESGHKVMGIQADLTSEDAARSLVNNAAKELDGLDLVVNNAGKQIFQESITDISTKQLSDTFTVNIFAMFWICQEALKYLKPGASIINTTSEQATQPSPGLLDYASTKGAITTFTRGLSQELTPKGIRVNAVAPGPVWTPLQPSHGQPQEKLMKFGQNTPLGRAGQPAELAPLYVFLASQEASYVSGEVFGATGGKLR
;
A
#
# COMPACT_ATOMS: atom_id res chain seq x y z
N MET A 1 -20.41 2.56 -11.58
CA MET A 1 -19.71 3.80 -12.02
C MET A 1 -18.22 3.55 -11.94
N THR A 2 -17.46 4.07 -12.86
CA THR A 2 -16.01 3.88 -12.95
C THR A 2 -15.28 5.08 -12.34
N GLN A 3 -13.96 5.06 -12.28
CA GLN A 3 -13.15 6.20 -11.80
C GLN A 3 -13.20 7.42 -12.75
N TYR A 4 -13.81 7.30 -13.92
CA TYR A 4 -13.94 8.39 -14.91
C TYR A 4 -15.29 9.12 -14.83
N ASP A 5 -16.27 8.54 -14.15
CA ASP A 5 -17.60 9.15 -14.01
C ASP A 5 -17.56 10.32 -13.02
N ILE A 6 -18.12 11.45 -13.39
CA ILE A 6 -18.22 12.62 -12.50
C ILE A 6 -19.24 12.34 -11.41
N GLN A 7 -18.78 12.40 -10.16
CA GLN A 7 -19.58 12.11 -8.97
C GLN A 7 -19.24 13.11 -7.86
N ASP A 8 -20.18 13.32 -6.94
CA ASP A 8 -19.86 14.04 -5.70
C ASP A 8 -18.93 13.14 -4.84
N PRO A 9 -17.71 13.58 -4.52
CA PRO A 9 -16.77 12.73 -3.78
C PRO A 9 -17.24 12.40 -2.35
N ARG A 10 -18.20 13.14 -1.79
CA ARG A 10 -18.78 12.80 -0.47
C ARG A 10 -19.71 11.58 -0.54
N GLU A 11 -20.33 11.36 -1.71
CA GLU A 11 -21.37 10.35 -1.93
C GLU A 11 -20.90 9.21 -2.83
N GLN A 12 -19.73 9.31 -3.45
CA GLN A 12 -19.18 8.28 -4.34
C GLN A 12 -19.09 6.92 -3.65
N TYR A 13 -18.78 6.91 -2.37
CA TYR A 13 -18.82 5.73 -1.50
C TYR A 13 -19.66 6.07 -0.26
N PRO A 14 -20.44 5.10 0.25
CA PRO A 14 -21.26 5.32 1.41
C PRO A 14 -20.40 5.60 2.65
N SER A 15 -20.92 6.39 3.57
CA SER A 15 -20.42 6.39 4.95
C SER A 15 -20.62 5.00 5.54
N LEU A 16 -19.54 4.40 6.04
CA LEU A 16 -19.58 3.03 6.51
C LEU A 16 -20.26 2.97 7.88
N ASP A 17 -21.22 2.06 8.03
CA ASP A 17 -21.72 1.62 9.33
C ASP A 17 -20.85 0.45 9.79
N ILE A 18 -19.80 0.78 10.56
CA ILE A 18 -18.80 -0.19 10.99
C ILE A 18 -19.23 -0.78 12.32
N PRO A 19 -19.56 -2.08 12.37
CA PRO A 19 -19.90 -2.75 13.63
C PRO A 19 -18.63 -2.92 14.49
N GLU A 20 -18.86 -3.19 15.77
CA GLU A 20 -17.77 -3.66 16.62
C GLU A 20 -17.18 -4.95 16.06
N GLN A 21 -15.90 -4.95 15.78
CA GLN A 21 -15.18 -6.10 15.24
C GLN A 21 -13.71 -6.05 15.64
N LYS A 22 -13.12 -7.22 15.83
CA LYS A 22 -11.71 -7.38 16.13
C LYS A 22 -11.19 -8.58 15.36
N GLN A 23 -10.05 -8.38 14.70
CA GLN A 23 -9.33 -9.45 14.02
C GLN A 23 -7.96 -9.68 14.67
N SER A 24 -7.44 -10.89 14.53
CA SER A 24 -6.04 -11.17 14.85
C SER A 24 -5.13 -10.55 13.78
N GLU A 25 -3.89 -10.19 14.15
CA GLU A 25 -2.89 -9.82 13.15
C GLU A 25 -2.59 -11.01 12.21
N PRO A 26 -2.44 -10.75 10.92
CA PRO A 26 -2.36 -9.46 10.23
C PRO A 26 -3.72 -8.83 9.87
N GLY A 27 -4.83 -9.51 10.08
CA GLY A 27 -6.16 -9.16 9.64
C GLY A 27 -6.45 -9.67 8.23
N LEU A 28 -7.65 -10.20 8.01
CA LEU A 28 -8.08 -10.76 6.73
C LEU A 28 -9.14 -9.89 6.07
N GLU A 29 -8.99 -9.67 4.77
CA GLU A 29 -9.99 -8.96 3.96
C GLU A 29 -11.31 -9.72 3.92
N SER A 30 -11.23 -11.05 3.88
CA SER A 30 -12.38 -11.95 3.92
C SER A 30 -13.21 -11.83 5.20
N GLU A 31 -12.63 -11.35 6.31
CA GLU A 31 -13.33 -11.14 7.58
C GLU A 31 -13.79 -9.69 7.80
N LEU A 32 -13.37 -8.74 6.95
CA LEU A 32 -13.68 -7.31 7.10
C LEU A 32 -15.17 -7.01 6.91
N ILE A 33 -15.78 -6.27 7.84
CA ILE A 33 -17.20 -5.87 7.82
C ILE A 33 -17.30 -4.35 8.09
N PRO A 34 -17.94 -3.58 7.18
CA PRO A 34 -18.33 -3.95 5.82
C PRO A 34 -17.12 -4.24 4.94
N LYS A 35 -17.32 -4.89 3.79
CA LYS A 35 -16.24 -5.13 2.83
C LYS A 35 -15.70 -3.83 2.28
N ALA A 36 -14.38 -3.77 2.05
CA ALA A 36 -13.76 -2.65 1.36
C ALA A 36 -13.93 -2.76 -0.16
N ASP A 37 -13.93 -1.63 -0.85
CA ASP A 37 -13.92 -1.59 -2.31
C ASP A 37 -12.47 -1.44 -2.83
N HIS A 38 -12.05 -2.39 -3.65
CA HIS A 38 -10.72 -2.43 -4.27
C HIS A 38 -10.75 -2.09 -5.76
N GLY A 39 -11.89 -1.64 -6.28
CA GLY A 39 -12.06 -1.38 -7.71
C GLY A 39 -12.21 -2.65 -8.57
N ALA A 40 -12.44 -3.82 -7.95
CA ALA A 40 -12.56 -5.08 -8.68
C ALA A 40 -13.66 -5.10 -9.76
N LYS A 41 -14.69 -4.27 -9.61
CA LYS A 41 -15.80 -4.15 -10.58
C LYS A 41 -15.82 -2.80 -11.30
N THR A 42 -15.09 -1.81 -10.80
CA THR A 42 -15.27 -0.41 -11.20
C THR A 42 -14.02 0.21 -11.83
N TYR A 43 -12.84 -0.31 -11.54
CA TYR A 43 -11.62 0.21 -12.14
C TYR A 43 -11.50 -0.22 -13.61
N GLU A 44 -11.39 0.74 -14.50
CA GLU A 44 -11.18 0.54 -15.94
C GLU A 44 -9.73 0.93 -16.29
N GLY A 45 -8.98 -0.03 -16.84
CA GLY A 45 -7.61 0.21 -17.29
C GLY A 45 -7.56 0.86 -18.68
N THR A 46 -6.56 1.68 -18.91
CA THR A 46 -6.30 2.37 -20.18
C THR A 46 -4.90 2.08 -20.75
N ASN A 47 -4.27 1.01 -20.30
CA ASN A 47 -2.94 0.56 -20.71
C ASN A 47 -1.78 1.52 -20.34
N ARG A 48 -1.92 2.29 -19.28
CA ARG A 48 -0.90 3.26 -18.79
C ARG A 48 0.37 2.57 -18.31
N LEU A 49 0.30 1.29 -17.93
CA LEU A 49 1.42 0.47 -17.47
C LEU A 49 1.74 -0.70 -18.41
N LYS A 50 1.30 -0.63 -19.67
CA LYS A 50 1.51 -1.69 -20.64
C LYS A 50 2.98 -2.13 -20.71
N GLY A 51 3.22 -3.42 -20.49
CA GLY A 51 4.54 -4.04 -20.54
C GLY A 51 5.45 -3.72 -19.36
N ARG A 52 4.93 -3.09 -18.31
CA ARG A 52 5.67 -2.88 -17.05
C ARG A 52 5.63 -4.14 -16.18
N ARG A 53 6.63 -4.33 -15.37
CA ARG A 53 6.81 -5.47 -14.47
C ARG A 53 6.89 -4.96 -13.04
N ALA A 54 5.91 -5.32 -12.22
CA ALA A 54 5.70 -4.74 -10.91
C ALA A 54 5.81 -5.77 -9.78
N LEU A 55 6.49 -5.39 -8.68
CA LEU A 55 6.41 -6.05 -7.39
C LEU A 55 5.63 -5.14 -6.42
N ILE A 56 4.60 -5.68 -5.77
CA ILE A 56 3.78 -4.97 -4.78
C ILE A 56 3.75 -5.78 -3.49
N THR A 57 4.21 -5.19 -2.38
CA THR A 57 4.23 -5.88 -1.07
C THR A 57 2.94 -5.66 -0.29
N GLY A 58 2.46 -6.70 0.43
CA GLY A 58 1.22 -6.66 1.20
C GLY A 58 0.02 -6.35 0.29
N ALA A 59 -0.13 -7.14 -0.77
CA ALA A 59 -1.13 -6.86 -1.81
C ALA A 59 -2.23 -7.94 -1.91
N ASP A 60 -2.38 -8.74 -0.90
CA ASP A 60 -3.51 -9.64 -0.66
C ASP A 60 -4.77 -8.87 -0.27
N SER A 61 -4.61 -7.73 0.39
CA SER A 61 -5.69 -6.97 1.03
C SER A 61 -5.50 -5.45 0.88
N GLY A 62 -6.51 -4.69 1.29
CA GLY A 62 -6.47 -3.25 1.45
C GLY A 62 -5.97 -2.47 0.24
N ILE A 63 -5.11 -1.48 0.50
CA ILE A 63 -4.56 -0.60 -0.54
C ILE A 63 -3.72 -1.40 -1.54
N GLY A 64 -2.88 -2.34 -1.05
CA GLY A 64 -2.04 -3.16 -1.91
C GLY A 64 -2.84 -3.96 -2.93
N ARG A 65 -3.94 -4.58 -2.50
CA ARG A 65 -4.90 -5.30 -3.38
C ARG A 65 -5.46 -4.39 -4.46
N ALA A 66 -5.92 -3.19 -4.10
CA ALA A 66 -6.48 -2.24 -5.07
C ALA A 66 -5.42 -1.80 -6.09
N VAL A 67 -4.19 -1.53 -5.64
CA VAL A 67 -3.06 -1.17 -6.51
C VAL A 67 -2.72 -2.32 -7.46
N ALA A 68 -2.68 -3.56 -6.96
CA ALA A 68 -2.36 -4.73 -7.77
C ALA A 68 -3.42 -4.98 -8.88
N ILE A 69 -4.71 -4.88 -8.53
CA ILE A 69 -5.81 -4.98 -9.50
C ILE A 69 -5.69 -3.88 -10.56
N ALA A 70 -5.46 -2.63 -10.14
CA ALA A 70 -5.33 -1.52 -11.07
C ALA A 70 -4.11 -1.68 -11.98
N PHE A 71 -2.94 -2.07 -11.46
CA PHE A 71 -1.73 -2.29 -12.25
C PHE A 71 -1.93 -3.37 -13.30
N ALA A 72 -2.54 -4.51 -12.93
CA ALA A 72 -2.85 -5.57 -13.87
C ALA A 72 -3.79 -5.09 -14.98
N ARG A 73 -4.85 -4.33 -14.64
CA ARG A 73 -5.78 -3.76 -15.63
C ARG A 73 -5.17 -2.67 -16.49
N GLU A 74 -4.13 -1.99 -16.00
CA GLU A 74 -3.35 -1.02 -16.78
C GLU A 74 -2.28 -1.67 -17.67
N GLY A 75 -2.23 -3.00 -17.71
CA GLY A 75 -1.37 -3.74 -18.64
C GLY A 75 0.00 -4.13 -18.09
N ALA A 76 0.19 -4.09 -16.77
CA ALA A 76 1.42 -4.57 -16.13
C ALA A 76 1.36 -6.07 -15.84
N ASP A 77 2.52 -6.73 -15.90
CA ASP A 77 2.75 -8.00 -15.26
C ASP A 77 3.07 -7.76 -13.77
N VAL A 78 2.41 -8.48 -12.86
CA VAL A 78 2.45 -8.14 -11.44
C VAL A 78 2.73 -9.35 -10.57
N VAL A 79 3.71 -9.21 -9.68
CA VAL A 79 3.91 -10.09 -8.53
C VAL A 79 3.43 -9.38 -7.27
N ILE A 80 2.59 -10.05 -6.49
CA ILE A 80 2.19 -9.62 -5.15
C ILE A 80 2.92 -10.43 -4.08
N SER A 81 3.17 -9.82 -2.90
CA SER A 81 3.60 -10.59 -1.74
C SER A 81 2.62 -10.48 -0.58
N TYR A 82 2.58 -11.52 0.23
CA TYR A 82 1.66 -11.68 1.36
C TYR A 82 2.23 -12.68 2.38
N LEU A 83 1.70 -12.70 3.60
CA LEU A 83 2.07 -13.70 4.62
C LEU A 83 1.38 -15.03 4.35
N PRO A 84 1.97 -16.18 4.76
CA PRO A 84 1.32 -17.48 4.61
C PRO A 84 -0.11 -17.56 5.19
N SER A 85 -0.40 -16.82 6.26
CA SER A 85 -1.72 -16.74 6.88
C SER A 85 -2.76 -16.01 6.03
N GLU A 86 -2.34 -15.22 5.02
CA GLU A 86 -3.19 -14.41 4.13
C GLU A 86 -3.43 -15.11 2.77
N GLN A 87 -3.10 -16.40 2.66
CA GLN A 87 -3.19 -17.16 1.40
C GLN A 87 -4.58 -17.06 0.72
N SER A 88 -5.66 -17.15 1.49
CA SER A 88 -7.03 -17.08 0.93
C SER A 88 -7.32 -15.73 0.29
N ASP A 89 -6.94 -14.63 0.94
CA ASP A 89 -7.14 -13.27 0.42
C ASP A 89 -6.26 -13.01 -0.81
N ALA A 90 -5.04 -13.56 -0.81
CA ALA A 90 -4.15 -13.51 -1.96
C ALA A 90 -4.71 -14.28 -3.17
N GLU A 91 -5.30 -15.45 -2.96
CA GLU A 91 -5.96 -16.22 -4.03
C GLU A 91 -7.13 -15.46 -4.65
N ASP A 92 -7.97 -14.83 -3.82
CA ASP A 92 -9.07 -13.98 -4.29
C ASP A 92 -8.55 -12.77 -5.10
N THR A 93 -7.47 -12.13 -4.62
CA THR A 93 -6.83 -11.03 -5.32
C THR A 93 -6.29 -11.47 -6.68
N LEU A 94 -5.57 -12.58 -6.72
CA LEU A 94 -5.01 -13.15 -7.95
C LEU A 94 -6.10 -13.57 -8.94
N ALA A 95 -7.24 -14.09 -8.45
CA ALA A 95 -8.37 -14.43 -9.31
C ALA A 95 -8.89 -13.20 -10.07
N VAL A 96 -9.10 -12.07 -9.37
CA VAL A 96 -9.52 -10.81 -9.99
C VAL A 96 -8.45 -10.27 -10.96
N MET A 97 -7.17 -10.32 -10.58
CA MET A 97 -6.08 -9.81 -11.44
C MET A 97 -5.95 -10.62 -12.73
N LYS A 98 -6.18 -11.93 -12.70
CA LYS A 98 -6.11 -12.82 -13.89
C LYS A 98 -7.11 -12.43 -14.99
N GLU A 99 -8.21 -11.76 -14.64
CA GLU A 99 -9.18 -11.25 -15.62
C GLU A 99 -8.56 -10.24 -16.59
N SER A 100 -7.44 -9.60 -16.22
CA SER A 100 -6.71 -8.68 -17.09
C SER A 100 -6.02 -9.35 -18.29
N GLY A 101 -5.79 -10.66 -18.22
CA GLY A 101 -5.04 -11.43 -19.22
C GLY A 101 -3.51 -11.25 -19.15
N HIS A 102 -2.99 -10.48 -18.18
CA HIS A 102 -1.56 -10.29 -17.96
C HIS A 102 -0.99 -11.32 -16.99
N LYS A 103 0.33 -11.43 -16.92
CA LYS A 103 1.00 -12.33 -15.98
C LYS A 103 0.82 -11.80 -14.56
N VAL A 104 0.23 -12.62 -13.69
CA VAL A 104 0.03 -12.29 -12.27
C VAL A 104 0.41 -13.48 -11.39
N MET A 105 1.13 -13.21 -10.31
CA MET A 105 1.63 -14.24 -9.41
C MET A 105 1.66 -13.75 -7.97
N GLY A 106 1.49 -14.68 -7.03
CA GLY A 106 1.65 -14.46 -5.60
C GLY A 106 2.89 -15.17 -5.05
N ILE A 107 3.64 -14.49 -4.18
CA ILE A 107 4.79 -15.05 -3.47
C ILE A 107 4.60 -14.81 -1.98
N GLN A 108 4.60 -15.88 -1.19
CA GLN A 108 4.62 -15.79 0.26
C GLN A 108 5.97 -15.25 0.75
N ALA A 109 5.95 -14.22 1.58
CA ALA A 109 7.16 -13.65 2.15
C ALA A 109 6.87 -13.00 3.50
N ASP A 110 7.52 -13.48 4.55
CA ASP A 110 7.55 -12.78 5.84
C ASP A 110 8.65 -11.71 5.81
N LEU A 111 8.22 -10.46 5.70
CA LEU A 111 9.12 -9.31 5.58
C LEU A 111 9.82 -8.93 6.90
N THR A 112 9.59 -9.67 7.97
CA THR A 112 10.43 -9.56 9.19
C THR A 112 11.80 -10.20 9.00
N SER A 113 11.99 -11.01 7.95
CA SER A 113 13.24 -11.67 7.57
C SER A 113 13.91 -10.93 6.40
N GLU A 114 15.18 -10.53 6.58
CA GLU A 114 15.99 -9.94 5.50
C GLU A 114 16.13 -10.90 4.32
N ASP A 115 16.42 -12.18 4.59
CA ASP A 115 16.61 -13.19 3.55
C ASP A 115 15.30 -13.40 2.75
N ALA A 116 14.15 -13.40 3.42
CA ALA A 116 12.85 -13.52 2.75
C ALA A 116 12.56 -12.28 1.88
N ALA A 117 12.83 -11.06 2.38
CA ALA A 117 12.63 -9.83 1.64
C ALA A 117 13.52 -9.76 0.38
N ARG A 118 14.79 -10.13 0.48
CA ARG A 118 15.71 -10.19 -0.67
C ARG A 118 15.33 -11.29 -1.66
N SER A 119 14.98 -12.47 -1.15
CA SER A 119 14.53 -13.60 -1.98
C SER A 119 13.23 -13.27 -2.73
N LEU A 120 12.31 -12.53 -2.11
CA LEU A 120 11.09 -12.06 -2.77
C LEU A 120 11.41 -11.24 -4.02
N VAL A 121 12.33 -10.27 -3.94
CA VAL A 121 12.72 -9.44 -5.08
C VAL A 121 13.37 -10.27 -6.18
N ASN A 122 14.29 -11.17 -5.82
CA ASN A 122 14.98 -12.03 -6.79
C ASN A 122 14.00 -12.97 -7.51
N ASN A 123 13.05 -13.56 -6.77
CA ASN A 123 12.03 -14.42 -7.34
C ASN A 123 11.06 -13.62 -8.24
N ALA A 124 10.61 -12.44 -7.80
CA ALA A 124 9.75 -11.58 -8.61
C ALA A 124 10.45 -11.17 -9.92
N ALA A 125 11.70 -10.74 -9.85
CA ALA A 125 12.47 -10.36 -11.04
C ALA A 125 12.70 -11.54 -11.99
N LYS A 126 12.94 -12.74 -11.47
CA LYS A 126 13.07 -13.96 -12.27
C LYS A 126 11.75 -14.33 -12.96
N GLU A 127 10.66 -14.32 -12.22
CA GLU A 127 9.34 -14.66 -12.75
C GLU A 127 8.87 -13.68 -13.82
N LEU A 128 9.12 -12.39 -13.62
CA LEU A 128 8.71 -11.33 -14.56
C LEU A 128 9.73 -11.08 -15.69
N ASP A 129 10.86 -11.77 -15.72
CA ASP A 129 11.97 -11.48 -16.62
C ASP A 129 12.50 -10.03 -16.50
N GLY A 130 12.61 -9.57 -15.26
CA GLY A 130 13.07 -8.24 -14.87
C GLY A 130 12.10 -7.51 -13.95
N LEU A 131 12.43 -6.26 -13.60
CA LEU A 131 11.64 -5.44 -12.70
C LEU A 131 11.69 -3.97 -13.11
N ASP A 132 10.54 -3.30 -13.16
CA ASP A 132 10.42 -1.89 -13.53
C ASP A 132 9.76 -1.05 -12.43
N LEU A 133 8.89 -1.68 -11.63
CA LEU A 133 8.08 -1.01 -10.62
C LEU A 133 8.18 -1.76 -9.28
N VAL A 134 8.44 -1.02 -8.21
CA VAL A 134 8.38 -1.54 -6.84
C VAL A 134 7.42 -0.69 -6.03
N VAL A 135 6.42 -1.32 -5.43
CA VAL A 135 5.51 -0.68 -4.48
C VAL A 135 5.73 -1.28 -3.10
N ASN A 136 6.38 -0.52 -2.22
CA ASN A 136 6.53 -0.86 -0.81
C ASN A 136 5.27 -0.44 -0.07
N ASN A 137 4.30 -1.36 0.06
CA ASN A 137 3.01 -1.10 0.67
C ASN A 137 2.80 -1.87 1.98
N ALA A 138 3.40 -3.05 2.15
CA ALA A 138 3.29 -3.81 3.39
C ALA A 138 3.56 -2.93 4.62
N GLY A 139 2.76 -3.10 5.67
CA GLY A 139 2.90 -2.30 6.86
C GLY A 139 2.20 -2.90 8.07
N LYS A 140 2.73 -2.58 9.26
CA LYS A 140 2.22 -2.99 10.56
C LYS A 140 1.87 -1.75 11.37
N GLN A 141 0.72 -1.80 12.07
CA GLN A 141 0.20 -0.73 12.92
C GLN A 141 -0.47 -1.34 14.15
N ILE A 142 -0.06 -0.93 15.34
CA ILE A 142 -0.67 -1.35 16.60
C ILE A 142 -0.95 -0.10 17.43
N PHE A 143 -2.21 0.05 17.85
CA PHE A 143 -2.61 1.13 18.76
C PHE A 143 -2.20 0.80 20.19
N GLN A 144 -1.61 1.81 20.88
CA GLN A 144 -1.34 1.77 22.32
C GLN A 144 -1.78 3.10 22.95
N GLU A 145 -2.30 3.06 24.15
CA GLU A 145 -2.76 4.29 24.82
C GLU A 145 -1.61 5.19 25.28
N SER A 146 -0.47 4.57 25.64
CA SER A 146 0.72 5.27 26.15
C SER A 146 1.99 4.72 25.50
N ILE A 147 3.02 5.57 25.44
CA ILE A 147 4.37 5.13 25.05
C ILE A 147 4.90 4.04 26.00
N THR A 148 4.47 4.01 27.25
CA THR A 148 4.88 3.00 28.24
C THR A 148 4.32 1.62 27.93
N ASP A 149 3.28 1.51 27.10
CA ASP A 149 2.64 0.26 26.72
C ASP A 149 3.28 -0.35 25.46
N ILE A 150 4.09 0.43 24.75
CA ILE A 150 4.84 -0.05 23.57
C ILE A 150 5.99 -0.94 24.03
N SER A 151 5.81 -2.26 23.85
CA SER A 151 6.88 -3.21 24.17
C SER A 151 8.04 -3.10 23.17
N THR A 152 9.25 -3.50 23.62
CA THR A 152 10.42 -3.60 22.72
C THR A 152 10.14 -4.49 21.52
N LYS A 153 9.37 -5.58 21.71
CA LYS A 153 8.99 -6.48 20.62
C LYS A 153 8.10 -5.75 19.58
N GLN A 154 7.04 -5.07 20.04
CA GLN A 154 6.17 -4.29 19.14
C GLN A 154 6.97 -3.25 18.36
N LEU A 155 7.80 -2.45 19.06
CA LEU A 155 8.64 -1.43 18.44
C LEU A 155 9.56 -2.04 17.37
N SER A 156 10.26 -3.13 17.71
CA SER A 156 11.15 -3.83 16.77
C SER A 156 10.40 -4.36 15.56
N ASP A 157 9.27 -5.04 15.76
CA ASP A 157 8.45 -5.61 14.68
C ASP A 157 7.92 -4.51 13.76
N THR A 158 7.40 -3.41 14.33
CA THR A 158 6.88 -2.28 13.53
C THR A 158 7.97 -1.66 12.66
N PHE A 159 9.17 -1.44 13.21
CA PHE A 159 10.30 -0.91 12.44
C PHE A 159 10.83 -1.92 11.42
N THR A 160 10.86 -3.20 11.76
CA THR A 160 11.33 -4.23 10.85
C THR A 160 10.45 -4.32 9.61
N VAL A 161 9.13 -4.43 9.79
CA VAL A 161 8.19 -4.53 8.65
C VAL A 161 8.13 -3.23 7.86
N ASN A 162 8.01 -2.08 8.54
CA ASN A 162 7.75 -0.81 7.86
C ASN A 162 9.00 -0.15 7.28
N ILE A 163 10.18 -0.39 7.86
CA ILE A 163 11.42 0.30 7.49
C ILE A 163 12.49 -0.66 6.99
N PHE A 164 12.91 -1.65 7.77
CA PHE A 164 14.05 -2.48 7.37
C PHE A 164 13.72 -3.28 6.12
N ALA A 165 12.53 -3.86 6.04
CA ALA A 165 12.05 -4.56 4.85
C ALA A 165 12.12 -3.68 3.59
N MET A 166 11.66 -2.42 3.69
CA MET A 166 11.72 -1.46 2.58
C MET A 166 13.16 -1.20 2.12
N PHE A 167 14.12 -1.06 3.06
CA PHE A 167 15.53 -0.93 2.72
C PHE A 167 16.05 -2.16 1.99
N TRP A 168 15.81 -3.37 2.51
CA TRP A 168 16.26 -4.62 1.92
C TRP A 168 15.69 -4.84 0.52
N ILE A 169 14.39 -4.57 0.35
CA ILE A 169 13.70 -4.65 -0.94
C ILE A 169 14.31 -3.66 -1.94
N CYS A 170 14.48 -2.38 -1.56
CA CYS A 170 15.05 -1.38 -2.45
C CYS A 170 16.50 -1.71 -2.83
N GLN A 171 17.34 -2.12 -1.87
CA GLN A 171 18.72 -2.53 -2.13
C GLN A 171 18.79 -3.68 -3.13
N GLU A 172 17.93 -4.68 -2.99
CA GLU A 172 17.90 -5.84 -3.87
C GLU A 172 17.32 -5.50 -5.25
N ALA A 173 16.25 -4.69 -5.28
CA ALA A 173 15.58 -4.29 -6.52
C ALA A 173 16.50 -3.46 -7.44
N LEU A 174 17.41 -2.66 -6.88
CA LEU A 174 18.37 -1.86 -7.66
C LEU A 174 19.29 -2.70 -8.54
N LYS A 175 19.42 -4.01 -8.33
CA LYS A 175 20.13 -4.92 -9.22
C LYS A 175 19.41 -5.12 -10.57
N TYR A 176 18.09 -4.88 -10.61
CA TYR A 176 17.21 -5.14 -11.75
C TYR A 176 16.63 -3.87 -12.37
N LEU A 177 16.39 -2.83 -11.54
CA LEU A 177 15.80 -1.58 -12.00
C LEU A 177 16.71 -0.84 -12.96
N LYS A 178 16.15 -0.39 -14.08
CA LYS A 178 16.84 0.35 -15.15
C LYS A 178 16.28 1.76 -15.28
N PRO A 179 16.92 2.67 -16.04
CA PRO A 179 16.34 3.97 -16.35
C PRO A 179 14.91 3.84 -16.88
N GLY A 180 13.99 4.66 -16.34
CA GLY A 180 12.55 4.56 -16.56
C GLY A 180 11.79 3.83 -15.46
N ALA A 181 12.47 3.17 -14.53
CA ALA A 181 11.84 2.50 -13.38
C ALA A 181 11.27 3.49 -12.34
N SER A 182 10.36 3.00 -11.51
CA SER A 182 9.75 3.78 -10.42
C SER A 182 9.61 2.96 -9.14
N ILE A 183 9.98 3.56 -8.02
CA ILE A 183 9.74 3.06 -6.66
C ILE A 183 8.66 3.93 -6.02
N ILE A 184 7.63 3.30 -5.44
CA ILE A 184 6.54 4.00 -4.76
C ILE A 184 6.42 3.44 -3.34
N ASN A 185 6.56 4.32 -2.35
CA ASN A 185 6.47 3.94 -0.95
C ASN A 185 5.12 4.37 -0.37
N THR A 186 4.51 3.54 0.48
CA THR A 186 3.29 3.88 1.20
C THR A 186 3.65 4.43 2.57
N THR A 187 3.61 5.76 2.73
CA THR A 187 3.72 6.44 4.02
C THR A 187 2.32 6.61 4.66
N SER A 188 2.00 7.71 5.30
CA SER A 188 0.70 8.00 5.91
C SER A 188 0.57 9.49 6.23
N GLU A 189 -0.66 10.00 6.44
CA GLU A 189 -0.90 11.27 7.10
C GLU A 189 -0.23 11.34 8.48
N GLN A 190 -0.07 10.19 9.13
CA GLN A 190 0.61 10.06 10.44
C GLN A 190 2.07 10.52 10.41
N ALA A 191 2.71 10.61 9.25
CA ALA A 191 4.05 11.15 9.11
C ALA A 191 4.16 12.65 9.47
N THR A 192 3.07 13.38 9.33
CA THR A 192 3.00 14.84 9.55
C THR A 192 2.01 15.24 10.65
N GLN A 193 1.00 14.42 10.89
CA GLN A 193 0.00 14.60 11.95
C GLN A 193 -0.10 13.34 12.81
N PRO A 194 0.93 13.04 13.62
CA PRO A 194 0.99 11.80 14.39
C PRO A 194 -0.08 11.75 15.48
N SER A 195 -0.81 10.65 15.54
CA SER A 195 -1.70 10.33 16.66
C SER A 195 -0.89 9.79 17.83
N PRO A 196 -1.12 10.25 19.08
CA PRO A 196 -0.38 9.75 20.23
C PRO A 196 -0.44 8.22 20.41
N GLY A 197 -1.57 7.61 20.08
CA GLY A 197 -1.73 6.15 20.19
C GLY A 197 -1.08 5.33 19.08
N LEU A 198 -0.44 5.96 18.10
CA LEU A 198 0.24 5.30 16.97
C LEU A 198 1.70 5.72 16.86
N LEU A 199 2.37 5.95 18.00
CA LEU A 199 3.65 6.64 18.04
C LEU A 199 4.78 5.89 17.31
N ASP A 200 4.89 4.57 17.48
CA ASP A 200 5.86 3.74 16.78
C ASP A 200 5.57 3.70 15.26
N TYR A 201 4.31 3.47 14.89
CA TYR A 201 3.86 3.51 13.51
C TYR A 201 4.11 4.87 12.84
N ALA A 202 3.67 5.96 13.47
CA ALA A 202 3.85 7.31 12.95
C ALA A 202 5.35 7.65 12.74
N SER A 203 6.20 7.21 13.66
CA SER A 203 7.65 7.35 13.55
C SER A 203 8.19 6.65 12.32
N THR A 204 7.72 5.42 12.01
CA THR A 204 8.10 4.71 10.79
C THR A 204 7.62 5.45 9.54
N LYS A 205 6.41 6.03 9.56
CA LYS A 205 5.86 6.76 8.40
C LYS A 205 6.59 8.07 8.13
N GLY A 206 7.08 8.75 9.17
CA GLY A 206 8.03 9.85 9.06
C GLY A 206 9.35 9.42 8.43
N ALA A 207 9.90 8.28 8.87
CA ALA A 207 11.13 7.71 8.30
C ALA A 207 10.97 7.35 6.82
N ILE A 208 9.84 6.74 6.39
CA ILE A 208 9.54 6.47 4.98
C ILE A 208 9.54 7.75 4.14
N THR A 209 8.97 8.83 4.65
CA THR A 209 8.96 10.13 3.97
C THR A 209 10.38 10.65 3.73
N THR A 210 11.23 10.60 4.75
CA THR A 210 12.64 11.00 4.64
C THR A 210 13.43 10.09 3.70
N PHE A 211 13.24 8.77 3.82
CA PHE A 211 13.86 7.79 2.93
C PHE A 211 13.49 8.04 1.46
N THR A 212 12.22 8.27 1.16
CA THR A 212 11.74 8.55 -0.19
C THR A 212 12.46 9.74 -0.81
N ARG A 213 12.58 10.84 -0.07
CA ARG A 213 13.27 12.05 -0.51
C ARG A 213 14.77 11.81 -0.72
N GLY A 214 15.43 11.16 0.23
CA GLY A 214 16.86 10.85 0.15
C GLY A 214 17.18 9.92 -1.02
N LEU A 215 16.43 8.83 -1.15
CA LEU A 215 16.63 7.85 -2.23
C LEU A 215 16.33 8.47 -3.61
N SER A 216 15.37 9.39 -3.70
CA SER A 216 15.10 10.10 -4.96
C SER A 216 16.29 10.92 -5.44
N GLN A 217 16.99 11.60 -4.52
CA GLN A 217 18.19 12.38 -4.87
C GLN A 217 19.31 11.50 -5.42
N GLU A 218 19.44 10.28 -4.91
CA GLU A 218 20.44 9.32 -5.39
C GLU A 218 20.06 8.71 -6.73
N LEU A 219 18.79 8.38 -6.95
CA LEU A 219 18.34 7.54 -8.06
C LEU A 219 17.82 8.33 -9.26
N THR A 220 17.32 9.55 -9.10
CA THR A 220 16.83 10.37 -10.19
C THR A 220 17.91 10.66 -11.24
N PRO A 221 19.19 10.94 -10.87
CA PRO A 221 20.28 11.04 -11.86
C PRO A 221 20.55 9.75 -12.63
N LYS A 222 20.10 8.59 -12.11
CA LYS A 222 20.19 7.28 -12.77
C LYS A 222 18.92 6.96 -13.59
N GLY A 223 17.99 7.91 -13.73
CA GLY A 223 16.74 7.74 -14.46
C GLY A 223 15.67 6.93 -13.72
N ILE A 224 15.77 6.74 -12.40
CA ILE A 224 14.82 6.01 -11.58
C ILE A 224 14.10 7.00 -10.66
N ARG A 225 12.76 7.03 -10.70
CA ARG A 225 11.95 7.91 -9.87
C ARG A 225 11.59 7.23 -8.54
N VAL A 226 11.54 8.00 -7.47
CA VAL A 226 11.12 7.52 -6.16
C VAL A 226 10.12 8.50 -5.56
N ASN A 227 8.90 8.06 -5.28
CA ASN A 227 7.84 8.87 -4.71
C ASN A 227 7.12 8.12 -3.59
N ALA A 228 6.26 8.82 -2.87
CA ALA A 228 5.42 8.19 -1.85
C ALA A 228 3.95 8.63 -1.96
N VAL A 229 3.07 7.74 -1.55
CA VAL A 229 1.66 8.05 -1.27
C VAL A 229 1.48 8.09 0.24
N ALA A 230 0.75 9.09 0.72
CA ALA A 230 0.39 9.25 2.13
C ALA A 230 -1.14 9.14 2.29
N PRO A 231 -1.65 7.93 2.55
CA PRO A 231 -3.06 7.72 2.84
C PRO A 231 -3.49 8.45 4.12
N GLY A 232 -4.74 8.94 4.11
CA GLY A 232 -5.50 9.26 5.30
C GLY A 232 -6.22 8.02 5.86
N PRO A 233 -7.37 8.17 6.51
CA PRO A 233 -8.15 7.03 7.01
C PRO A 233 -8.78 6.27 5.83
N VAL A 234 -8.21 5.12 5.51
CA VAL A 234 -8.70 4.19 4.47
C VAL A 234 -9.16 2.90 5.13
N TRP A 235 -10.35 2.42 4.75
CA TRP A 235 -10.94 1.23 5.30
C TRP A 235 -10.24 -0.03 4.80
N THR A 236 -9.55 -0.73 5.69
CA THR A 236 -8.73 -1.92 5.39
C THR A 236 -8.68 -2.84 6.62
N PRO A 237 -8.30 -4.13 6.47
CA PRO A 237 -8.12 -5.06 7.59
C PRO A 237 -7.13 -4.59 8.67
N LEU A 238 -6.19 -3.71 8.32
CA LEU A 238 -5.26 -3.11 9.26
C LEU A 238 -5.95 -2.41 10.43
N GLN A 239 -7.17 -1.89 10.24
CA GLN A 239 -7.87 -1.12 11.24
C GLN A 239 -8.45 -2.00 12.37
N PRO A 240 -9.22 -3.07 12.11
CA PRO A 240 -9.73 -3.96 13.15
C PRO A 240 -8.68 -4.94 13.69
N SER A 241 -7.53 -5.11 13.02
CA SER A 241 -6.43 -5.97 13.48
C SER A 241 -5.43 -5.21 14.35
N HIS A 242 -5.90 -4.59 15.45
CA HIS A 242 -5.14 -3.78 16.39
C HIS A 242 -4.72 -2.37 15.92
N GLY A 243 -5.07 -1.95 14.70
CA GLY A 243 -4.74 -0.62 14.18
C GLY A 243 -5.52 0.52 14.85
N GLN A 244 -6.71 0.23 15.38
CA GLN A 244 -7.58 1.20 16.09
C GLN A 244 -8.28 0.56 17.28
N PRO A 245 -8.54 1.32 18.37
CA PRO A 245 -9.45 0.87 19.41
C PRO A 245 -10.91 0.88 18.90
N GLN A 246 -11.77 0.00 19.45
CA GLN A 246 -13.13 -0.23 18.94
C GLN A 246 -13.98 1.04 18.82
N GLU A 247 -13.94 1.90 19.82
CA GLU A 247 -14.67 3.17 19.86
C GLU A 247 -14.27 4.16 18.75
N LYS A 248 -13.00 4.11 18.29
CA LYS A 248 -12.52 4.88 17.15
C LYS A 248 -12.82 4.18 15.83
N LEU A 249 -12.80 2.84 15.84
CA LEU A 249 -13.09 2.02 14.69
C LEU A 249 -14.50 2.27 14.15
N MET A 250 -15.52 2.28 15.02
CA MET A 250 -16.91 2.54 14.65
C MET A 250 -17.16 3.93 14.03
N LYS A 251 -16.25 4.88 14.27
CA LYS A 251 -16.31 6.25 13.72
C LYS A 251 -15.18 6.52 12.73
N PHE A 252 -14.54 5.46 12.22
CA PHE A 252 -13.35 5.59 11.40
C PHE A 252 -13.61 6.38 10.12
N GLY A 253 -12.81 7.42 9.91
CA GLY A 253 -12.89 8.31 8.75
C GLY A 253 -13.99 9.39 8.80
N GLN A 254 -14.94 9.35 9.75
CA GLN A 254 -16.02 10.34 9.83
C GLN A 254 -15.53 11.77 10.15
N ASN A 255 -14.31 11.91 10.67
CA ASN A 255 -13.68 13.18 10.97
C ASN A 255 -12.87 13.79 9.81
N THR A 256 -12.94 13.20 8.63
CA THR A 256 -12.37 13.83 7.42
C THR A 256 -13.28 14.92 6.90
N PRO A 257 -12.78 15.95 6.20
CA PRO A 257 -13.64 16.93 5.51
C PRO A 257 -14.64 16.31 4.53
N LEU A 258 -14.33 15.14 3.92
CA LEU A 258 -15.29 14.39 3.11
C LEU A 258 -16.36 13.65 3.94
N GLY A 259 -16.20 13.58 5.28
CA GLY A 259 -17.17 12.94 6.20
C GLY A 259 -17.19 11.41 6.17
N ARG A 260 -16.22 10.76 5.52
CA ARG A 260 -16.14 9.31 5.40
C ARG A 260 -14.71 8.79 5.34
N ALA A 261 -14.54 7.50 5.59
CA ALA A 261 -13.30 6.81 5.24
C ALA A 261 -13.14 6.71 3.72
N GLY A 262 -11.89 6.76 3.27
CA GLY A 262 -11.55 6.41 1.90
C GLY A 262 -11.65 4.90 1.67
N GLN A 263 -11.85 4.51 0.42
CA GLN A 263 -11.77 3.13 -0.03
C GLN A 263 -10.42 2.86 -0.69
N PRO A 264 -9.87 1.65 -0.61
CA PRO A 264 -8.65 1.27 -1.32
C PRO A 264 -8.66 1.64 -2.81
N ALA A 265 -9.79 1.47 -3.47
CA ALA A 265 -9.99 1.83 -4.89
C ALA A 265 -9.70 3.31 -5.20
N GLU A 266 -9.92 4.21 -4.24
CA GLU A 266 -9.70 5.65 -4.44
C GLU A 266 -8.20 6.03 -4.43
N LEU A 267 -7.35 5.15 -3.92
CA LEU A 267 -5.91 5.37 -3.87
C LEU A 267 -5.20 4.81 -5.10
N ALA A 268 -5.70 3.72 -5.67
CA ALA A 268 -5.05 3.01 -6.77
C ALA A 268 -4.70 3.92 -7.98
N PRO A 269 -5.55 4.87 -8.43
CA PRO A 269 -5.21 5.76 -9.54
C PRO A 269 -3.96 6.62 -9.30
N LEU A 270 -3.69 7.01 -8.05
CA LEU A 270 -2.50 7.77 -7.70
C LEU A 270 -1.22 6.93 -7.84
N TYR A 271 -1.27 5.66 -7.44
CA TYR A 271 -0.15 4.73 -7.65
C TYR A 271 0.08 4.47 -9.15
N VAL A 272 -0.99 4.31 -9.93
CA VAL A 272 -0.90 4.16 -11.39
C VAL A 272 -0.25 5.40 -12.02
N PHE A 273 -0.66 6.60 -11.65
CA PHE A 273 -0.03 7.85 -12.10
C PHE A 273 1.48 7.84 -11.80
N LEU A 274 1.87 7.58 -10.55
CA LEU A 274 3.27 7.58 -10.12
C LEU A 274 4.10 6.48 -10.79
N ALA A 275 3.50 5.34 -11.13
CA ALA A 275 4.14 4.25 -11.85
C ALA A 275 4.30 4.53 -13.35
N SER A 276 3.41 5.34 -13.91
CA SER A 276 3.34 5.61 -15.36
C SER A 276 4.36 6.66 -15.83
N GLN A 277 4.50 6.78 -17.15
CA GLN A 277 5.34 7.81 -17.77
C GLN A 277 4.76 9.23 -17.61
N GLU A 278 3.47 9.37 -17.27
CA GLU A 278 2.85 10.67 -17.00
C GLU A 278 3.51 11.40 -15.83
N ALA A 279 4.09 10.66 -14.88
CA ALA A 279 4.84 11.20 -13.75
C ALA A 279 6.35 11.40 -14.07
N SER A 280 6.75 11.57 -15.32
CA SER A 280 8.16 11.63 -15.74
C SER A 280 8.97 12.75 -15.08
N TYR A 281 8.34 13.84 -14.65
CA TYR A 281 8.99 14.95 -13.95
C TYR A 281 8.70 14.97 -12.44
N VAL A 282 8.20 13.84 -11.89
CA VAL A 282 7.81 13.71 -10.49
C VAL A 282 8.74 12.71 -9.80
N SER A 283 9.62 13.21 -8.91
CA SER A 283 10.50 12.38 -8.07
C SER A 283 10.80 13.09 -6.76
N GLY A 284 10.78 12.36 -5.64
CA GLY A 284 11.00 12.89 -4.30
C GLY A 284 9.73 13.42 -3.62
N GLU A 285 8.58 13.30 -4.27
CA GLU A 285 7.32 13.85 -3.80
C GLU A 285 6.54 12.86 -2.93
N VAL A 286 5.73 13.43 -2.04
CA VAL A 286 4.80 12.70 -1.17
C VAL A 286 3.40 13.21 -1.44
N PHE A 287 2.55 12.36 -2.00
CA PHE A 287 1.18 12.71 -2.39
C PHE A 287 0.16 12.23 -1.36
N GLY A 288 -0.72 13.12 -0.90
CA GLY A 288 -1.82 12.77 -0.01
C GLY A 288 -3.09 12.34 -0.71
N ALA A 289 -3.70 11.32 -0.15
CA ALA A 289 -5.08 10.97 -0.38
C ALA A 289 -5.76 10.85 0.99
N THR A 290 -6.20 11.99 1.55
CA THR A 290 -6.50 12.17 2.98
C THR A 290 -7.95 12.56 3.27
N GLY A 291 -8.82 12.60 2.24
CA GLY A 291 -10.21 13.07 2.41
C GLY A 291 -10.31 14.55 2.81
N GLY A 292 -9.29 15.36 2.45
CA GLY A 292 -9.26 16.80 2.72
C GLY A 292 -8.55 17.20 4.03
N LYS A 293 -8.03 16.25 4.81
CA LYS A 293 -7.20 16.61 5.98
C LYS A 293 -5.93 17.32 5.52
N LEU A 294 -5.57 18.39 6.23
CA LEU A 294 -4.31 19.10 6.03
C LEU A 294 -3.13 18.19 6.43
N ARG A 295 -1.96 18.52 5.89
CA ARG A 295 -0.71 17.81 6.18
C ARG A 295 0.29 18.70 6.90
#